data_53ec40a8ec58b652a3b2a942e29bd13c
#
_entry.id   53ec40a8ec58b652a3b2a942e29bd13c
#
_cell.length_a   1.000
_cell.length_b   1.000
_cell.length_c   1.000
_cell.angle_alpha   90.00
_cell.angle_beta   90.00
_cell.angle_gamma   90.00
#
_symmetry.space_group_name_H-M   'P 1'
#
loop_
_entity.id
_entity.type
_entity.pdbx_description
1 polymer ?
#
loop_
_entity_poly.entity_id
_entity_poly.type
_entity_poly.pdbx_seq_one_letter_code
_entity_poly.pdbx_strand_id
1 'polypeptide(L)'
;MNLVLADAVIKELAAGYLKGAAAVSVIPGLFNLAYVENRGCAWGMFQGQVWPLAIFGLVALAFLIWKRRSIFTFQTPKTSKLPNLGTVAEPLLYAGIIGNIIDRLFRGYVIDMFDFHWGIHHFPCFNLADSCICVAVGLLLLASILDKPKRTGT
;
A
#
# COMPACT_ATOMS: atom_id res chain seq x y z
N MET A 1 -10.93 1.32 -13.14
CA MET A 1 -10.98 2.40 -12.13
C MET A 1 -9.56 2.62 -11.62
N ASN A 2 -9.06 3.83 -11.57
CA ASN A 2 -7.71 4.12 -11.11
C ASN A 2 -7.63 3.94 -9.59
N LEU A 3 -6.71 3.07 -9.12
CA LEU A 3 -6.56 2.75 -7.68
C LEU A 3 -6.23 3.99 -6.83
N VAL A 4 -5.47 4.93 -7.38
CA VAL A 4 -5.17 6.21 -6.71
C VAL A 4 -6.46 7.01 -6.48
N LEU A 5 -7.35 7.05 -7.47
CA LEU A 5 -8.64 7.73 -7.33
C LEU A 5 -9.54 7.01 -6.31
N ALA A 6 -9.53 5.67 -6.33
CA ALA A 6 -10.30 4.89 -5.35
C ALA A 6 -9.81 5.15 -3.92
N ASP A 7 -8.50 5.16 -3.69
CA ASP A 7 -7.89 5.50 -2.40
C ASP A 7 -8.28 6.91 -1.96
N ALA A 8 -8.14 7.90 -2.85
CA ALA A 8 -8.51 9.28 -2.56
C ALA A 8 -10.02 9.41 -2.19
N VAL A 9 -10.91 8.79 -2.96
CA VAL A 9 -12.35 8.82 -2.67
C VAL A 9 -12.67 8.19 -1.32
N ILE A 10 -12.10 7.03 -1.01
CA ILE A 10 -12.33 6.35 0.27
C ILE A 10 -11.82 7.20 1.44
N LYS A 11 -10.67 7.86 1.30
CA LYS A 11 -10.11 8.77 2.30
C LYS A 11 -10.99 10.01 2.50
N GLU A 12 -11.54 10.59 1.42
CA GLU A 12 -12.49 11.70 1.54
C GLU A 12 -13.79 11.28 2.23
N LEU A 13 -14.32 10.11 1.90
CA LEU A 13 -15.50 9.57 2.60
C LEU A 13 -15.20 9.36 4.09
N ALA A 14 -14.04 8.79 4.43
CA ALA A 14 -13.62 8.65 5.83
C ALA A 14 -13.49 10.01 6.52
N ALA A 15 -12.93 11.02 5.87
CA ALA A 15 -12.84 12.38 6.40
C ALA A 15 -14.21 13.02 6.60
N GLY A 16 -15.15 12.81 5.67
CA GLY A 16 -16.48 13.39 5.75
C GLY A 16 -17.40 12.75 6.79
N TYR A 17 -17.27 11.44 7.00
CA TYR A 17 -18.21 10.69 7.86
C TYR A 17 -17.64 10.26 9.21
N LEU A 18 -16.31 10.08 9.31
CA LEU A 18 -15.69 9.51 10.50
C LEU A 18 -14.86 10.52 11.30
N LYS A 19 -14.49 11.66 10.72
CA LYS A 19 -13.68 12.66 11.43
C LYS A 19 -14.45 13.26 12.60
N GLY A 20 -13.90 13.10 13.81
CA GLY A 20 -14.55 13.56 15.04
C GLY A 20 -15.67 12.66 15.56
N ALA A 21 -15.99 11.57 14.87
CA ALA A 21 -16.96 10.58 15.30
C ALA A 21 -16.27 9.38 15.99
N ALA A 22 -17.05 8.61 16.73
CA ALA A 22 -16.59 7.30 17.22
C ALA A 22 -16.39 6.33 16.06
N ALA A 23 -15.45 5.39 16.21
CA ALA A 23 -15.24 4.34 15.23
C ALA A 23 -16.53 3.52 15.02
N VAL A 24 -16.84 3.22 13.76
CA VAL A 24 -18.01 2.42 13.36
C VAL A 24 -17.63 0.95 13.32
N SER A 25 -18.24 0.14 14.17
CA SER A 25 -18.00 -1.31 14.16
C SER A 25 -18.71 -1.96 12.98
N VAL A 26 -17.92 -2.51 12.06
CA VAL A 26 -18.40 -3.26 10.88
C VAL A 26 -18.54 -4.74 11.20
N ILE A 27 -17.51 -5.30 11.86
CA ILE A 27 -17.53 -6.67 12.37
C ILE A 27 -17.20 -6.58 13.86
N PRO A 28 -18.18 -6.79 14.74
CA PRO A 28 -17.97 -6.67 16.17
C PRO A 28 -16.80 -7.53 16.67
N GLY A 29 -15.89 -6.90 17.41
CA GLY A 29 -14.73 -7.56 17.99
C GLY A 29 -13.57 -7.83 17.03
N LEU A 30 -13.68 -7.43 15.73
CA LEU A 30 -12.65 -7.71 14.73
C LEU A 30 -12.29 -6.52 13.85
N PHE A 31 -13.27 -5.77 13.34
CA PHE A 31 -13.03 -4.74 12.33
C PHE A 31 -13.91 -3.52 12.51
N ASN A 32 -13.27 -2.37 12.58
CA ASN A 32 -13.93 -1.06 12.63
C ASN A 32 -13.50 -0.19 11.46
N LEU A 33 -14.34 0.78 11.12
CA LEU A 33 -13.94 1.96 10.34
C LEU A 33 -13.72 3.12 11.31
N ALA A 34 -12.52 3.69 11.27
CA ALA A 34 -12.08 4.80 12.10
C ALA A 34 -11.58 5.96 11.25
N TYR A 35 -11.23 7.07 11.85
CA TYR A 35 -10.49 8.15 11.21
C TYR A 35 -9.24 8.45 12.00
N VAL A 36 -8.08 8.22 11.39
CA VAL A 36 -6.77 8.42 12.01
C VAL A 36 -5.89 9.29 11.12
N GLU A 37 -5.37 10.40 11.66
CA GLU A 37 -4.36 11.22 10.99
C GLU A 37 -2.96 10.65 11.28
N ASN A 38 -2.40 9.93 10.34
CA ASN A 38 -1.07 9.33 10.46
C ASN A 38 0.01 10.30 9.95
N ARG A 39 0.79 10.86 10.88
CA ARG A 39 1.89 11.78 10.59
C ARG A 39 3.26 11.09 10.53
N GLY A 40 3.28 9.77 10.55
CA GLY A 40 4.45 8.93 10.46
C GLY A 40 4.30 7.83 9.41
N CYS A 41 4.75 6.63 9.77
CA CYS A 41 4.50 5.40 9.03
C CYS A 41 3.91 4.32 9.95
N ALA A 42 3.90 3.05 9.49
CA ALA A 42 3.35 1.94 10.26
C ALA A 42 3.97 1.85 11.67
N TRP A 43 3.19 1.34 12.64
CA TRP A 43 3.60 1.14 14.04
C TRP A 43 4.00 2.42 14.79
N GLY A 44 3.53 3.59 14.34
CA GLY A 44 3.85 4.86 14.98
C GLY A 44 5.31 5.31 14.81
N MET A 45 6.07 4.67 13.90
CA MET A 45 7.44 5.07 13.61
C MET A 45 7.48 6.40 12.84
N PHE A 46 8.55 7.18 13.05
CA PHE A 46 8.81 8.46 12.35
C PHE A 46 7.68 9.49 12.49
N GLN A 47 6.98 9.53 13.65
CA GLN A 47 5.94 10.52 13.91
C GLN A 47 6.46 11.94 13.72
N GLY A 48 5.65 12.77 13.01
CA GLY A 48 6.02 14.14 12.67
C GLY A 48 6.95 14.29 11.45
N GLN A 49 7.52 13.19 10.93
CA GLN A 49 8.47 13.23 9.80
C GLN A 49 7.74 13.15 8.43
N VAL A 50 6.70 13.96 8.26
CA VAL A 50 5.84 13.90 7.06
C VAL A 50 6.63 14.19 5.78
N TRP A 51 7.44 15.25 5.76
CA TRP A 51 8.23 15.64 4.60
C TRP A 51 9.34 14.66 4.25
N PRO A 52 10.17 14.18 5.21
CA PRO A 52 11.12 13.09 4.93
C PRO A 52 10.45 11.84 4.36
N LEU A 53 9.28 11.45 4.86
CA LEU A 53 8.54 10.30 4.34
C LEU A 53 7.97 10.56 2.93
N ALA A 54 7.52 11.78 2.63
CA ALA A 54 7.09 12.15 1.28
C ALA A 54 8.25 12.10 0.28
N ILE A 55 9.41 12.66 0.65
CA ILE A 55 10.63 12.63 -0.16
C ILE A 55 11.09 11.18 -0.37
N PHE A 56 11.11 10.36 0.67
CA PHE A 56 11.44 8.94 0.55
C PHE A 56 10.51 8.22 -0.43
N GLY A 57 9.19 8.48 -0.35
CA GLY A 57 8.21 7.93 -1.30
C GLY A 57 8.49 8.34 -2.75
N LEU A 58 8.81 9.63 -2.98
CA LEU A 58 9.18 10.14 -4.32
C LEU A 58 10.45 9.49 -4.86
N VAL A 59 11.49 9.36 -4.04
CA VAL A 59 12.75 8.70 -4.40
C VAL A 59 12.51 7.22 -4.69
N ALA A 60 11.73 6.53 -3.86
CA ALA A 60 11.35 5.14 -4.08
C ALA A 60 10.59 4.96 -5.40
N LEU A 61 9.61 5.83 -5.68
CA LEU A 61 8.86 5.81 -6.92
C LEU A 61 9.77 6.02 -8.14
N ALA A 62 10.66 7.01 -8.09
CA ALA A 62 11.62 7.26 -9.17
C ALA A 62 12.56 6.06 -9.40
N PHE A 63 13.05 5.44 -8.32
CA PHE A 63 13.87 4.24 -8.38
C PHE A 63 13.12 3.06 -9.01
N LEU A 64 11.87 2.84 -8.62
CA LEU A 64 11.02 1.77 -9.15
C LEU A 64 10.75 1.96 -10.65
N ILE A 65 10.49 3.20 -11.09
CA ILE A 65 10.33 3.54 -12.52
C ILE A 65 11.63 3.29 -13.28
N TRP A 66 12.77 3.73 -12.76
CA TRP A 66 14.08 3.52 -13.37
C TRP A 66 14.43 2.04 -13.50
N LYS A 67 14.18 1.25 -12.46
CA LYS A 67 14.44 -0.19 -12.42
C LYS A 67 13.26 -1.06 -12.85
N ARG A 68 12.22 -0.47 -13.44
CA ARG A 68 10.95 -1.13 -13.77
C ARG A 68 11.13 -2.49 -14.41
N ARG A 69 11.95 -2.59 -15.47
CA ARG A 69 12.17 -3.84 -16.20
C ARG A 69 12.85 -4.91 -15.34
N SER A 70 13.77 -4.51 -14.47
CA SER A 70 14.48 -5.44 -13.58
C SER A 70 13.60 -5.96 -12.45
N ILE A 71 12.69 -5.12 -11.93
CA ILE A 71 11.89 -5.44 -10.74
C ILE A 71 10.61 -6.19 -11.12
N PHE A 72 9.95 -5.82 -12.23
CA PHE A 72 8.61 -6.33 -12.55
C PHE A 72 8.60 -7.35 -13.70
N THR A 73 9.75 -7.69 -14.31
CA THR A 73 9.83 -8.70 -15.37
C THR A 73 10.30 -10.03 -14.82
N PHE A 74 9.38 -10.96 -14.64
CA PHE A 74 9.65 -12.34 -14.21
C PHE A 74 9.40 -13.31 -15.35
N GLN A 75 10.19 -14.40 -15.41
CA GLN A 75 9.97 -15.48 -16.35
C GLN A 75 8.92 -16.45 -15.79
N THR A 76 7.65 -16.22 -16.12
CA THR A 76 6.63 -17.23 -15.81
C THR A 76 6.81 -18.45 -16.70
N PRO A 77 6.73 -19.68 -16.15
CA PRO A 77 6.76 -20.89 -16.96
C PRO A 77 5.68 -20.84 -18.04
N LYS A 78 6.02 -21.20 -19.30
CA LYS A 78 5.07 -21.20 -20.42
C LYS A 78 3.81 -22.06 -20.17
N THR A 79 3.89 -22.97 -19.22
CA THR A 79 2.80 -23.86 -18.76
C THR A 79 1.96 -23.25 -17.63
N SER A 80 2.34 -22.11 -17.08
CA SER A 80 1.61 -21.47 -15.99
C SER A 80 0.36 -20.76 -16.53
N LYS A 81 -0.79 -21.08 -15.95
CA LYS A 81 -2.06 -20.34 -16.19
C LYS A 81 -2.12 -19.04 -15.37
N LEU A 82 -1.12 -18.78 -14.50
CA LEU A 82 -1.07 -17.58 -13.68
C LEU A 82 -0.62 -16.38 -14.53
N PRO A 83 -1.24 -15.20 -14.34
CA PRO A 83 -0.75 -13.97 -14.96
C PRO A 83 0.67 -13.66 -14.50
N ASN A 84 1.42 -12.88 -15.28
CA ASN A 84 2.69 -12.38 -14.81
C ASN A 84 2.48 -11.52 -13.56
N LEU A 85 2.91 -12.03 -12.40
CA LEU A 85 2.68 -11.39 -11.10
C LEU A 85 3.29 -10.00 -11.03
N GLY A 86 4.41 -9.75 -11.74
CA GLY A 86 5.02 -8.44 -11.85
C GLY A 86 4.11 -7.41 -12.53
N THR A 87 3.36 -7.80 -13.57
CA THR A 87 2.42 -6.89 -14.26
C THR A 87 1.21 -6.51 -13.41
N VAL A 88 0.85 -7.35 -12.43
CA VAL A 88 -0.20 -7.04 -11.45
C VAL A 88 0.38 -6.23 -10.28
N ALA A 89 1.56 -6.59 -9.81
CA ALA A 89 2.22 -5.91 -8.68
C ALA A 89 2.60 -4.46 -9.01
N GLU A 90 3.05 -4.19 -10.22
CA GLU A 90 3.53 -2.87 -10.64
C GLU A 90 2.50 -1.75 -10.41
N PRO A 91 1.28 -1.81 -11.00
CA PRO A 91 0.28 -0.75 -10.81
C PRO A 91 -0.22 -0.65 -9.38
N LEU A 92 -0.27 -1.74 -8.62
CA LEU A 92 -0.61 -1.72 -7.20
C LEU A 92 0.43 -0.93 -6.40
N LEU A 93 1.72 -1.24 -6.61
CA LEU A 93 2.80 -0.59 -5.87
C LEU A 93 2.87 0.91 -6.18
N TYR A 94 2.75 1.29 -7.45
CA TYR A 94 2.72 2.71 -7.83
C TYR A 94 1.52 3.43 -7.25
N ALA A 95 0.32 2.83 -7.33
CA ALA A 95 -0.89 3.45 -6.81
C ALA A 95 -0.80 3.68 -5.29
N GLY A 96 -0.31 2.70 -4.54
CA GLY A 96 -0.16 2.83 -3.10
C GLY A 96 0.87 3.90 -2.70
N ILE A 97 2.04 3.92 -3.34
CA ILE A 97 3.06 4.94 -3.07
C ILE A 97 2.51 6.34 -3.41
N ILE A 98 1.90 6.51 -4.59
CA ILE A 98 1.35 7.80 -5.04
C ILE A 98 0.24 8.27 -4.11
N GLY A 99 -0.71 7.40 -3.72
CA GLY A 99 -1.80 7.77 -2.82
C GLY A 99 -1.30 8.33 -1.49
N ASN A 100 -0.33 7.69 -0.87
CA ASN A 100 0.25 8.14 0.39
C ASN A 100 1.18 9.37 0.24
N ILE A 101 1.80 9.59 -0.92
CA ILE A 101 2.55 10.81 -1.23
C ILE A 101 1.58 12.01 -1.36
N ILE A 102 0.49 11.84 -2.10
CA ILE A 102 -0.52 12.89 -2.29
C ILE A 102 -1.01 13.39 -0.93
N ASP A 103 -1.39 12.50 -0.04
CA ASP A 103 -1.85 12.87 1.29
C ASP A 103 -0.79 13.67 2.07
N ARG A 104 0.46 13.21 2.08
CA ARG A 104 1.55 13.90 2.78
C ARG A 104 1.83 15.30 2.22
N LEU A 105 1.77 15.47 0.90
CA LEU A 105 2.03 16.74 0.24
C LEU A 105 0.90 17.75 0.45
N PHE A 106 -0.36 17.32 0.38
CA PHE A 106 -1.51 18.23 0.40
C PHE A 106 -2.18 18.36 1.76
N ARG A 107 -2.13 17.33 2.61
CA ARG A 107 -2.77 17.33 3.94
C ARG A 107 -1.77 17.45 5.08
N GLY A 108 -0.51 17.08 4.88
CA GLY A 108 0.50 16.99 5.94
C GLY A 108 0.35 15.76 6.84
N TYR A 109 -0.46 14.79 6.45
CA TYR A 109 -0.66 13.48 7.10
C TYR A 109 -1.31 12.51 6.11
N VAL A 110 -1.32 11.23 6.44
CA VAL A 110 -2.06 10.21 5.69
C VAL A 110 -3.34 9.88 6.46
N ILE A 111 -4.47 9.69 5.75
CA ILE A 111 -5.72 9.23 6.35
C ILE A 111 -5.73 7.72 6.36
N ASP A 112 -5.82 7.14 7.57
CA ASP A 112 -5.98 5.71 7.81
C ASP A 112 -7.37 5.45 8.37
N MET A 113 -8.03 4.35 7.91
CA MET A 113 -9.40 4.08 8.32
C MET A 113 -9.70 2.62 8.66
N PHE A 114 -8.90 1.67 8.25
CA PHE A 114 -9.12 0.25 8.51
C PHE A 114 -8.49 -0.15 9.83
N ASP A 115 -9.30 -0.36 10.85
CA ASP A 115 -8.90 -0.71 12.21
C ASP A 115 -9.28 -2.17 12.49
N PHE A 116 -8.32 -3.08 12.37
CA PHE A 116 -8.47 -4.47 12.77
C PHE A 116 -8.03 -4.65 14.21
N HIS A 117 -8.86 -5.36 15.00
CA HIS A 117 -8.54 -5.57 16.40
C HIS A 117 -9.01 -6.93 16.91
N TRP A 118 -8.41 -7.38 18.00
CA TRP A 118 -8.82 -8.53 18.75
C TRP A 118 -8.86 -8.18 20.25
N GLY A 119 -10.03 -7.97 20.77
CA GLY A 119 -10.22 -7.43 22.12
C GLY A 119 -9.59 -6.03 22.23
N ILE A 120 -8.61 -5.88 23.12
CA ILE A 120 -7.88 -4.61 23.33
C ILE A 120 -6.66 -4.45 22.42
N HIS A 121 -6.31 -5.46 21.63
CA HIS A 121 -5.14 -5.41 20.74
C HIS A 121 -5.57 -4.94 19.35
N HIS A 122 -5.06 -3.80 18.94
CA HIS A 122 -5.30 -3.23 17.62
C HIS A 122 -4.08 -3.44 16.71
N PHE A 123 -4.33 -3.85 15.47
CA PHE A 123 -3.36 -3.72 14.40
C PHE A 123 -3.26 -2.24 14.04
N PRO A 124 -2.09 -1.72 13.66
CA PRO A 124 -1.98 -0.33 13.20
C PRO A 124 -3.03 -0.02 12.13
N CYS A 125 -3.77 1.07 12.33
CA CYS A 125 -4.75 1.51 11.36
C CYS A 125 -4.06 1.78 10.01
N PHE A 126 -4.71 1.43 8.90
CA PHE A 126 -4.15 1.55 7.56
C PHE A 126 -5.22 1.92 6.53
N ASN A 127 -4.83 2.12 5.27
CA ASN A 127 -5.69 2.55 4.18
C ASN A 127 -5.59 1.64 2.94
N LEU A 128 -6.28 2.01 1.85
CA LEU A 128 -6.25 1.25 0.61
C LEU A 128 -4.87 1.30 -0.07
N ALA A 129 -4.18 2.44 -0.01
CA ALA A 129 -2.83 2.59 -0.56
C ALA A 129 -1.83 1.64 0.11
N ASP A 130 -1.89 1.49 1.45
CA ASP A 130 -1.06 0.55 2.20
C ASP A 130 -1.37 -0.89 1.83
N SER A 131 -2.66 -1.22 1.67
CA SER A 131 -3.09 -2.54 1.19
C SER A 131 -2.52 -2.84 -0.20
N CYS A 132 -2.54 -1.87 -1.11
CA CYS A 132 -1.95 -2.00 -2.44
C CYS A 132 -0.44 -2.26 -2.37
N ILE A 133 0.29 -1.54 -1.51
CA ILE A 133 1.74 -1.75 -1.31
C ILE A 133 2.01 -3.16 -0.77
N CYS A 134 1.29 -3.57 0.28
CA CYS A 134 1.48 -4.88 0.91
C CYS A 134 1.20 -6.03 -0.08
N VAL A 135 0.09 -5.96 -0.83
CA VAL A 135 -0.25 -6.96 -1.85
C VAL A 135 0.80 -6.99 -2.96
N ALA A 136 1.24 -5.81 -3.45
CA ALA A 136 2.26 -5.73 -4.49
C ALA A 136 3.58 -6.36 -4.05
N VAL A 137 4.05 -6.06 -2.84
CA VAL A 137 5.27 -6.66 -2.28
C VAL A 137 5.12 -8.17 -2.14
N GLY A 138 3.97 -8.65 -1.64
CA GLY A 138 3.68 -10.08 -1.55
C GLY A 138 3.72 -10.77 -2.91
N LEU A 139 3.14 -10.15 -3.95
CA LEU A 139 3.18 -10.68 -5.33
C LEU A 139 4.60 -10.71 -5.89
N LEU A 140 5.42 -9.68 -5.63
CA LEU A 140 6.82 -9.65 -6.08
C LEU A 140 7.67 -10.72 -5.39
N LEU A 141 7.48 -10.92 -4.09
CA LEU A 141 8.15 -11.99 -3.34
C LEU A 141 7.74 -13.36 -3.89
N LEU A 142 6.45 -13.59 -4.10
CA LEU A 142 5.96 -14.83 -4.69
C LEU A 142 6.53 -15.03 -6.10
N ALA A 143 6.53 -14.00 -6.94
CA ALA A 143 7.11 -14.06 -8.27
C ALA A 143 8.62 -14.43 -8.22
N SER A 144 9.36 -13.85 -7.30
CA SER A 144 10.79 -14.14 -7.10
C SER A 144 11.05 -15.59 -6.69
N ILE A 145 10.17 -16.17 -5.87
CA ILE A 145 10.26 -17.60 -5.47
C ILE A 145 9.94 -18.53 -6.64
N LEU A 146 8.98 -18.13 -7.48
CA LEU A 146 8.52 -18.93 -8.63
C LEU A 146 9.39 -18.74 -9.88
N ASP A 147 10.19 -17.68 -9.94
CA ASP A 147 11.09 -17.41 -11.07
C ASP A 147 12.20 -18.47 -11.11
N LYS A 148 12.21 -19.28 -12.17
CA LYS A 148 13.25 -20.28 -12.36
C LYS A 148 14.50 -19.60 -12.93
N PRO A 149 15.68 -19.77 -12.29
CA PRO A 149 16.91 -19.25 -12.85
C PRO A 149 17.11 -19.80 -14.27
N LYS A 150 17.51 -18.94 -15.21
CA LYS A 150 17.93 -19.38 -16.54
C LYS A 150 19.01 -20.45 -16.33
N ARG A 151 18.75 -21.69 -16.77
CA ARG A 151 19.83 -22.66 -16.98
C ARG A 151 20.75 -22.03 -18.03
N THR A 152 21.87 -21.47 -17.58
CA THR A 152 23.00 -21.19 -18.45
C THR A 152 23.47 -22.55 -18.92
N GLY A 153 23.07 -22.92 -20.15
CA GLY A 153 23.60 -24.09 -20.83
C GLY A 153 25.11 -23.85 -21.04
N THR A 154 25.89 -24.67 -20.41
CA THR A 154 27.30 -24.89 -20.75
C THR A 154 27.38 -25.57 -22.09
#